data_64e0f236228a69b562af641027b14531
#
_entry.id   64e0f236228a69b562af641027b14531
#
_cell.length_a   1.000
_cell.length_b   1.000
_cell.length_c   1.000
_cell.angle_alpha   90.00
_cell.angle_beta   90.00
_cell.angle_gamma   90.00
#
_symmetry.space_group_name_H-M   'P 1'
#
loop_
_entity.id
_entity.type
_entity.pdbx_description
1 polymer ?
#
loop_
_entity_poly.entity_id
_entity_poly.type
_entity_poly.pdbx_seq_one_letter_code
_entity_poly.pdbx_strand_id
1 'polypeptide(L)'
;MATKSVGVVVFSEDQKSVLLQKREDFRVWGIPSGRIENGETHEETAIRETQEETGYLIQIERYVGEYWRPQLPGGGDTLYVYTGRVIGGKAEDHGWESVAVEWFAPQQLPGRTVRFVREYIADSLIGSIEPVKKTQLLPWWYINLLRAGLILRGIRNQVRDHL
;
A
#
# COMPACT_ATOMS: atom_id res chain seq x y z
N MET A 1 13.84 -7.14 -13.45
CA MET A 1 14.49 -6.71 -12.20
C MET A 1 13.45 -6.63 -11.12
N ALA A 2 13.80 -6.94 -9.86
CA ALA A 2 12.90 -6.76 -8.73
C ALA A 2 12.45 -5.29 -8.63
N THR A 3 11.19 -5.08 -8.30
CA THR A 3 10.64 -3.74 -8.09
C THR A 3 10.93 -3.23 -6.68
N LYS A 4 10.91 -1.93 -6.52
CA LYS A 4 10.96 -1.26 -5.22
C LYS A 4 9.73 -0.38 -5.08
N SER A 5 9.03 -0.51 -3.96
CA SER A 5 7.84 0.26 -3.65
C SER A 5 7.87 0.79 -2.22
N VAL A 6 7.09 1.82 -1.97
CA VAL A 6 6.94 2.42 -0.64
C VAL A 6 5.48 2.31 -0.22
N GLY A 7 5.24 2.06 1.07
CA GLY A 7 3.91 2.09 1.66
C GLY A 7 3.91 2.89 2.96
N VAL A 8 2.78 3.49 3.29
CA VAL A 8 2.66 4.30 4.50
C VAL A 8 1.52 3.81 5.37
N VAL A 9 1.82 3.54 6.64
CA VAL A 9 0.82 3.36 7.68
C VAL A 9 0.54 4.76 8.26
N VAL A 10 -0.57 5.35 7.82
CA VAL A 10 -1.00 6.68 8.27
C VAL A 10 -1.91 6.51 9.47
N PHE A 11 -1.50 7.06 10.61
CA PHE A 11 -2.31 7.05 11.83
C PHE A 11 -3.16 8.32 11.96
N SER A 12 -4.34 8.19 12.58
CA SER A 12 -5.10 9.33 13.07
C SER A 12 -4.33 10.07 14.18
N GLU A 13 -4.67 11.33 14.43
CA GLU A 13 -4.01 12.16 15.45
C GLU A 13 -4.00 11.51 16.84
N ASP A 14 -5.09 10.83 17.21
CA ASP A 14 -5.22 10.09 18.47
C ASP A 14 -4.61 8.67 18.42
N GLN A 15 -4.00 8.28 17.30
CA GLN A 15 -3.39 6.97 17.02
C GLN A 15 -4.33 5.78 17.17
N LYS A 16 -5.66 6.00 17.19
CA LYS A 16 -6.64 4.92 17.33
C LYS A 16 -7.11 4.32 16.01
N SER A 17 -6.83 5.00 14.90
CA SER A 17 -7.24 4.56 13.58
C SER A 17 -6.09 4.62 12.58
N VAL A 18 -6.18 3.79 11.56
CA VAL A 18 -5.28 3.77 10.39
C VAL A 18 -6.07 4.06 9.14
N LEU A 19 -5.47 4.83 8.25
CA LEU A 19 -6.04 5.14 6.95
C LEU A 19 -5.81 3.96 6.00
N LEU A 20 -6.87 3.49 5.38
CA LEU A 20 -6.79 2.54 4.27
C LEU A 20 -7.51 3.10 3.05
N GLN A 21 -6.98 2.75 1.89
CA GLN A 21 -7.63 2.98 0.61
C GLN A 21 -8.14 1.65 0.05
N LYS A 22 -9.28 1.68 -0.64
CA LYS A 22 -9.85 0.54 -1.33
C LYS A 22 -9.48 0.59 -2.80
N ARG A 23 -8.63 -0.34 -3.21
CA ARG A 23 -8.14 -0.41 -4.58
C ARG A 23 -9.27 -0.75 -5.57
N GLU A 24 -9.26 -0.08 -6.72
CA GLU A 24 -10.24 -0.32 -7.79
C GLU A 24 -10.10 -1.73 -8.37
N ASP A 25 -8.85 -2.18 -8.60
CA ASP A 25 -8.55 -3.39 -9.36
C ASP A 25 -9.08 -4.68 -8.71
N PHE A 26 -8.83 -4.89 -7.42
CA PHE A 26 -9.23 -6.10 -6.68
C PHE A 26 -10.30 -5.85 -5.61
N ARG A 27 -10.76 -4.61 -5.45
CA ARG A 27 -11.71 -4.21 -4.41
C ARG A 27 -11.26 -4.62 -3.00
N VAL A 28 -9.95 -4.56 -2.74
CA VAL A 28 -9.33 -4.87 -1.45
C VAL A 28 -8.83 -3.61 -0.77
N TRP A 29 -8.82 -3.62 0.55
CA TRP A 29 -8.28 -2.54 1.36
C TRP A 29 -6.77 -2.70 1.55
N GLY A 30 -6.04 -1.60 1.41
CA GLY A 30 -4.59 -1.54 1.56
C GLY A 30 -4.14 -0.22 2.19
N ILE A 31 -2.91 -0.19 2.66
CA ILE A 31 -2.23 1.08 2.95
C ILE A 31 -1.91 1.79 1.65
N PRO A 32 -1.86 3.13 1.62
CA PRO A 32 -1.34 3.88 0.48
C PRO A 32 0.05 3.39 0.11
N SER A 33 0.28 3.10 -1.18
CA SER A 33 1.56 2.52 -1.60
C SER A 33 1.75 2.55 -3.10
N GLY A 34 2.98 2.81 -3.55
CA GLY A 34 3.31 2.77 -4.96
C GLY A 34 4.78 2.57 -5.25
N ARG A 35 5.13 2.59 -6.53
CA ARG A 35 6.49 2.38 -7.00
C ARG A 35 7.32 3.64 -6.88
N ILE A 36 8.60 3.44 -6.56
CA ILE A 36 9.59 4.51 -6.58
C ILE A 36 9.87 4.88 -8.03
N GLU A 37 9.67 6.14 -8.37
CA GLU A 37 10.00 6.68 -9.68
C GLU A 37 11.46 7.13 -9.75
N ASN A 38 11.97 7.30 -11.01
CA ASN A 38 13.35 7.70 -11.21
C ASN A 38 13.64 9.08 -10.60
N GLY A 39 14.57 9.10 -9.67
CA GLY A 39 15.00 10.33 -9.00
C GLY A 39 14.26 10.64 -7.70
N GLU A 40 13.21 9.87 -7.37
CA GLU A 40 12.52 10.03 -6.08
C GLU A 40 13.26 9.33 -4.93
N THR A 41 13.22 9.95 -3.79
CA THR A 41 13.50 9.30 -2.51
C THR A 41 12.30 8.47 -2.06
N HIS A 42 12.50 7.57 -1.09
CA HIS A 42 11.41 6.80 -0.51
C HIS A 42 10.33 7.69 0.13
N GLU A 43 10.74 8.77 0.79
CA GLU A 43 9.83 9.69 1.47
C GLU A 43 9.02 10.51 0.48
N GLU A 44 9.63 11.00 -0.60
CA GLU A 44 8.92 11.69 -1.68
C GLU A 44 7.87 10.79 -2.33
N THR A 45 8.24 9.55 -2.66
CA THR A 45 7.29 8.54 -3.17
C THR A 45 6.15 8.31 -2.18
N ALA A 46 6.45 8.16 -0.89
CA ALA A 46 5.45 7.93 0.16
C ALA A 46 4.41 9.07 0.24
N ILE A 47 4.88 10.31 0.17
CA ILE A 47 4.03 11.50 0.21
C ILE A 47 3.17 11.59 -1.06
N ARG A 48 3.78 11.45 -2.25
CA ARG A 48 3.10 11.50 -3.54
C ARG A 48 2.01 10.44 -3.63
N GLU A 49 2.33 9.16 -3.40
CA GLU A 49 1.39 8.06 -3.51
C GLU A 49 0.23 8.19 -2.51
N THR A 50 0.53 8.64 -1.27
CA THR A 50 -0.53 8.87 -0.29
C THR A 50 -1.48 9.97 -0.76
N GLN A 51 -0.95 11.06 -1.31
CA GLN A 51 -1.78 12.14 -1.83
C GLN A 51 -2.60 11.69 -3.04
N GLU A 52 -1.98 10.99 -3.99
CA GLU A 52 -2.64 10.48 -5.20
C GLU A 52 -3.74 9.46 -4.89
N GLU A 53 -3.49 8.52 -3.97
CA GLU A 53 -4.44 7.45 -3.64
C GLU A 53 -5.53 7.87 -2.63
N THR A 54 -5.29 8.91 -1.82
CA THR A 54 -6.19 9.24 -0.70
C THR A 54 -6.65 10.70 -0.64
N GLY A 55 -5.99 11.62 -1.34
CA GLY A 55 -6.22 13.07 -1.24
C GLY A 55 -5.61 13.74 0.00
N TYR A 56 -5.06 12.96 0.92
CA TYR A 56 -4.43 13.51 2.13
C TYR A 56 -2.96 13.89 1.89
N LEU A 57 -2.56 15.03 2.46
CA LEU A 57 -1.17 15.44 2.61
C LEU A 57 -0.66 14.91 3.94
N ILE A 58 0.50 14.25 3.91
CA ILE A 58 1.10 13.63 5.10
C ILE A 58 2.49 14.16 5.38
N GLN A 59 2.89 14.05 6.63
CA GLN A 59 4.27 14.14 7.08
C GLN A 59 4.73 12.75 7.48
N ILE A 60 5.90 12.33 6.95
CA ILE A 60 6.55 11.09 7.35
C ILE A 60 7.10 11.25 8.77
N GLU A 61 6.92 10.24 9.61
CA GLU A 61 7.36 10.25 11.00
C GLU A 61 8.50 9.26 11.24
N ARG A 62 8.38 8.03 10.70
CA ARG A 62 9.37 6.99 11.00
C ARG A 62 9.44 5.95 9.89
N TYR A 63 10.65 5.47 9.62
CA TYR A 63 10.87 4.26 8.84
C TYR A 63 10.60 3.03 9.71
N VAL A 64 9.72 2.14 9.23
CA VAL A 64 9.33 0.90 9.93
C VAL A 64 10.21 -0.26 9.53
N GLY A 65 10.44 -0.43 8.23
CA GLY A 65 11.26 -1.53 7.73
C GLY A 65 11.05 -1.89 6.28
N GLU A 66 11.74 -2.94 5.86
CA GLU A 66 11.66 -3.49 4.50
C GLU A 66 11.07 -4.90 4.50
N TYR A 67 10.18 -5.14 3.53
CA TYR A 67 9.45 -6.38 3.38
C TYR A 67 9.68 -6.93 1.98
N TRP A 68 10.51 -7.97 1.89
CA TRP A 68 10.81 -8.64 0.63
C TRP A 68 9.72 -9.62 0.24
N ARG A 69 9.19 -9.50 -0.98
CA ARG A 69 8.10 -10.31 -1.55
C ARG A 69 8.59 -11.03 -2.82
N PRO A 70 9.35 -12.12 -2.70
CA PRO A 70 10.05 -12.76 -3.82
C PRO A 70 9.15 -13.32 -4.91
N GLN A 71 7.90 -13.63 -4.56
CA GLN A 71 6.97 -14.33 -5.44
C GLN A 71 6.11 -13.40 -6.30
N LEU A 72 6.22 -12.08 -6.12
CA LEU A 72 5.50 -11.14 -6.96
C LEU A 72 6.07 -11.13 -8.38
N PRO A 73 5.21 -10.89 -9.42
CA PRO A 73 5.65 -10.82 -10.81
C PRO A 73 6.78 -9.81 -11.03
N GLY A 74 7.67 -10.11 -11.98
CA GLY A 74 8.79 -9.23 -12.31
C GLY A 74 10.08 -9.51 -11.52
N GLY A 75 10.13 -10.62 -10.76
CA GLY A 75 11.31 -11.00 -9.98
C GLY A 75 11.25 -10.57 -8.52
N GLY A 76 10.06 -10.30 -8.02
CA GLY A 76 9.80 -9.90 -6.65
C GLY A 76 9.71 -8.39 -6.48
N ASP A 77 9.38 -7.98 -5.26
CA ASP A 77 9.26 -6.58 -4.87
C ASP A 77 9.73 -6.38 -3.43
N THR A 78 10.43 -5.28 -3.17
CA THR A 78 10.74 -4.83 -1.82
C THR A 78 9.84 -3.65 -1.47
N LEU A 79 9.00 -3.82 -0.45
CA LEU A 79 8.19 -2.74 0.09
C LEU A 79 8.91 -2.10 1.28
N TYR A 80 9.21 -0.81 1.18
CA TYR A 80 9.69 0.03 2.27
C TYR A 80 8.50 0.66 2.97
N VAL A 81 8.31 0.38 4.26
CA VAL A 81 7.16 0.87 5.03
C VAL A 81 7.57 1.99 5.96
N TYR A 82 6.77 3.05 5.95
CA TYR A 82 6.89 4.22 6.82
C TYR A 82 5.63 4.40 7.66
N THR A 83 5.73 5.13 8.75
CA THR A 83 4.59 5.76 9.40
C THR A 83 4.48 7.22 9.00
N GLY A 84 3.26 7.73 9.01
CA GLY A 84 2.99 9.14 8.74
C GLY A 84 1.73 9.62 9.45
N ARG A 85 1.59 10.93 9.54
CA ARG A 85 0.38 11.61 10.04
C ARG A 85 -0.15 12.59 9.02
N VAL A 86 -1.45 12.79 9.01
CA VAL A 86 -2.08 13.80 8.14
C VAL A 86 -1.72 15.20 8.62
N ILE A 87 -1.32 16.06 7.67
CA ILE A 87 -1.05 17.48 7.90
C ILE A 87 -1.96 18.38 7.07
N GLY A 88 -2.78 17.83 6.16
CA GLY A 88 -3.70 18.59 5.31
C GLY A 88 -4.41 17.70 4.30
N GLY A 89 -5.11 18.32 3.39
CA GLY A 89 -5.92 17.63 2.38
C GLY A 89 -7.24 17.12 2.95
N LYS A 90 -7.95 16.35 2.16
CA LYS A 90 -9.20 15.69 2.53
C LYS A 90 -9.32 14.39 1.76
N ALA A 91 -10.09 13.44 2.28
CA ALA A 91 -10.37 12.20 1.57
C ALA A 91 -11.01 12.53 0.21
N GLU A 92 -10.46 11.94 -0.84
CA GLU A 92 -10.99 12.03 -2.19
C GLU A 92 -11.10 10.62 -2.77
N ASP A 93 -12.24 10.34 -3.37
CA ASP A 93 -12.45 9.11 -4.15
C ASP A 93 -11.85 9.33 -5.53
N HIS A 94 -10.59 8.98 -5.70
CA HIS A 94 -9.88 9.11 -6.97
C HIS A 94 -10.22 7.93 -7.88
N GLY A 95 -11.25 8.04 -8.67
CA GLY A 95 -11.92 7.06 -9.50
C GLY A 95 -11.13 6.06 -10.34
N TRP A 96 -9.81 6.15 -10.43
CA TRP A 96 -8.96 5.24 -11.19
C TRP A 96 -8.19 4.25 -10.31
N GLU A 97 -7.77 4.66 -9.11
CA GLU A 97 -6.91 3.87 -8.24
C GLU A 97 -7.58 3.52 -6.91
N SER A 98 -8.37 4.44 -6.36
CA SER A 98 -9.09 4.24 -5.10
C SER A 98 -10.59 4.51 -5.27
N VAL A 99 -11.41 3.56 -4.83
CA VAL A 99 -12.87 3.67 -4.83
C VAL A 99 -13.45 4.04 -3.47
N ALA A 100 -12.64 4.05 -2.43
CA ALA A 100 -12.98 4.53 -1.10
C ALA A 100 -11.71 4.76 -0.29
N VAL A 101 -11.77 5.73 0.62
CA VAL A 101 -10.71 6.06 1.58
C VAL A 101 -11.36 6.19 2.94
N GLU A 102 -10.98 5.34 3.90
CA GLU A 102 -11.63 5.27 5.21
C GLU A 102 -10.64 5.00 6.34
N TRP A 103 -11.04 5.38 7.55
CA TRP A 103 -10.30 5.16 8.78
C TRP A 103 -10.83 3.94 9.52
N PHE A 104 -9.93 3.03 9.93
CA PHE A 104 -10.28 1.80 10.63
C PHE A 104 -9.47 1.63 11.91
N ALA A 105 -10.11 1.15 12.98
CA ALA A 105 -9.36 0.70 14.14
C ALA A 105 -8.43 -0.46 13.76
N PRO A 106 -7.15 -0.47 14.19
CA PRO A 106 -6.19 -1.53 13.85
C PRO A 106 -6.67 -2.95 14.14
N GLN A 107 -7.53 -3.11 15.15
CA GLN A 107 -8.10 -4.38 15.58
C GLN A 107 -9.33 -4.79 14.76
N GLN A 108 -9.93 -3.86 14.01
CA GLN A 108 -11.20 -4.05 13.30
C GLN A 108 -11.06 -3.73 11.80
N LEU A 109 -10.00 -4.23 11.18
CA LEU A 109 -9.78 -4.03 9.75
C LEU A 109 -10.83 -4.81 8.92
N PRO A 110 -11.25 -4.25 7.76
CA PRO A 110 -12.21 -4.89 6.87
C PRO A 110 -11.78 -6.30 6.46
N GLY A 111 -12.76 -7.19 6.22
CA GLY A 111 -12.48 -8.58 5.86
C GLY A 111 -11.69 -8.75 4.56
N ARG A 112 -11.85 -7.84 3.60
CA ARG A 112 -11.11 -7.83 2.33
C ARG A 112 -9.88 -6.91 2.38
N THR A 113 -9.10 -6.99 3.45
CA THR A 113 -7.83 -6.28 3.58
C THR A 113 -6.69 -7.10 2.97
N VAL A 114 -5.76 -6.44 2.27
CA VAL A 114 -4.54 -7.08 1.74
C VAL A 114 -3.81 -7.82 2.85
N ARG A 115 -3.36 -9.05 2.54
CA ARG A 115 -2.87 -10.02 3.51
C ARG A 115 -1.87 -9.47 4.53
N PHE A 116 -0.90 -8.69 4.10
CA PHE A 116 0.19 -8.24 4.98
C PHE A 116 -0.04 -6.89 5.66
N VAL A 117 -1.15 -6.21 5.39
CA VAL A 117 -1.46 -4.90 6.01
C VAL A 117 -1.48 -4.97 7.52
N ARG A 118 -2.04 -6.06 8.09
CA ARG A 118 -2.06 -6.28 9.55
C ARG A 118 -0.66 -6.33 10.14
N GLU A 119 0.29 -6.94 9.41
CA GLU A 119 1.68 -7.03 9.83
C GLU A 119 2.37 -5.67 9.81
N TYR A 120 2.16 -4.87 8.75
CA TYR A 120 2.72 -3.51 8.68
C TYR A 120 2.21 -2.63 9.82
N ILE A 121 0.92 -2.69 10.10
CA ILE A 121 0.30 -1.94 11.20
C ILE A 121 0.87 -2.40 12.55
N ALA A 122 0.97 -3.72 12.79
CA ALA A 122 1.51 -4.26 14.03
C ALA A 122 2.96 -3.85 14.26
N ASP A 123 3.83 -3.96 13.25
CA ASP A 123 5.23 -3.54 13.32
C ASP A 123 5.37 -2.02 13.52
N SER A 124 4.44 -1.25 12.94
CA SER A 124 4.36 0.20 13.15
C SER A 124 4.02 0.57 14.59
N LEU A 125 3.11 -0.18 15.22
CA LEU A 125 2.67 0.07 16.61
C LEU A 125 3.71 -0.35 17.65
N ILE A 126 4.51 -1.39 17.38
CA ILE A 126 5.59 -1.84 18.27
C ILE A 126 6.64 -0.75 18.46
N GLY A 127 6.85 0.10 17.46
CA GLY A 127 7.76 1.24 17.57
C GLY A 127 9.23 0.84 17.78
N SER A 128 9.67 -0.28 17.21
CA SER A 128 11.05 -0.74 17.30
C SER A 128 12.03 0.36 16.89
N ILE A 129 13.14 0.48 17.62
CA ILE A 129 14.23 1.39 17.30
C ILE A 129 14.95 0.92 16.02
N GLU A 130 15.08 -0.39 15.82
CA GLU A 130 15.69 -0.96 14.63
C GLU A 130 14.62 -1.27 13.59
N PRO A 131 14.85 -0.88 12.31
CA PRO A 131 13.95 -1.21 11.22
C PRO A 131 13.77 -2.73 11.04
N VAL A 132 12.55 -3.14 10.79
CA VAL A 132 12.21 -4.53 10.55
C VAL A 132 12.73 -4.99 9.18
N LYS A 133 13.23 -6.22 9.08
CA LYS A 133 13.54 -6.89 7.81
C LYS A 133 12.83 -8.22 7.75
N LYS A 134 11.87 -8.35 6.85
CA LYS A 134 11.04 -9.55 6.72
C LYS A 134 10.92 -10.04 5.28
N THR A 135 10.85 -11.36 5.11
CA THR A 135 10.46 -11.98 3.84
C THR A 135 9.01 -12.46 3.94
N GLN A 136 8.18 -11.96 3.03
CA GLN A 136 6.75 -12.26 3.00
C GLN A 136 6.45 -13.28 1.90
N LEU A 137 6.06 -14.50 2.28
CA LEU A 137 5.73 -15.57 1.35
C LEU A 137 4.21 -15.64 1.14
N LEU A 138 3.81 -15.71 -0.11
CA LEU A 138 2.43 -15.92 -0.51
C LEU A 138 2.19 -17.40 -0.81
N PRO A 139 1.04 -17.98 -0.43
CA PRO A 139 0.68 -19.32 -0.87
C PRO A 139 0.60 -19.37 -2.40
N TRP A 140 0.98 -20.49 -2.99
CA TRP A 140 1.02 -20.69 -4.46
C TRP A 140 -0.33 -20.39 -5.14
N TRP A 141 -1.44 -20.77 -4.50
CA TRP A 141 -2.78 -20.50 -5.02
C TRP A 141 -3.10 -19.01 -5.10
N TYR A 142 -2.61 -18.20 -4.14
CA TYR A 142 -2.78 -16.76 -4.13
C TYR A 142 -1.97 -16.09 -5.25
N ILE A 143 -0.76 -16.59 -5.53
CA ILE A 143 0.08 -16.13 -6.63
C ILE A 143 -0.61 -16.39 -7.98
N ASN A 144 -1.19 -17.56 -8.16
CA ASN A 144 -1.93 -17.89 -9.37
C ASN A 144 -3.17 -17.01 -9.56
N LEU A 145 -3.88 -16.69 -8.46
CA LEU A 145 -5.00 -15.76 -8.48
C LEU A 145 -4.56 -14.35 -8.90
N LEU A 146 -3.46 -13.85 -8.34
CA LEU A 146 -2.88 -12.55 -8.71
C LEU A 146 -2.48 -12.52 -10.20
N ARG A 147 -1.82 -13.56 -10.70
CA ARG A 147 -1.42 -13.67 -12.11
C ARG A 147 -2.64 -13.67 -13.04
N ALA A 148 -3.67 -14.43 -12.72
CA ALA A 148 -4.92 -14.45 -13.48
C ALA A 148 -5.59 -13.06 -13.49
N GLY A 149 -5.64 -12.38 -12.34
CA GLY A 149 -6.18 -11.01 -12.24
C GLY A 149 -5.40 -9.98 -13.07
N LEU A 150 -4.08 -10.09 -13.10
CA LEU A 150 -3.23 -9.20 -13.92
C LEU A 150 -3.42 -9.43 -15.41
N ILE A 151 -3.58 -10.69 -15.85
CA ILE A 151 -3.88 -11.04 -17.26
C ILE A 151 -5.24 -10.45 -17.67
N LEU A 152 -6.27 -10.63 -16.85
CA LEU A 152 -7.60 -10.09 -17.11
C LEU A 152 -7.60 -8.55 -17.17
N ARG A 153 -6.82 -7.89 -16.30
CA ARG A 153 -6.63 -6.44 -16.34
C ARG A 153 -5.94 -5.99 -17.62
N GLY A 154 -4.92 -6.71 -18.08
CA GLY A 154 -4.25 -6.43 -19.35
C GLY A 154 -5.20 -6.49 -20.54
N ILE A 155 -6.04 -7.53 -20.61
CA ILE A 155 -7.07 -7.69 -21.65
C ILE A 155 -8.10 -6.55 -21.60
N ARG A 156 -8.60 -6.20 -20.40
CA ARG A 156 -9.56 -5.11 -20.22
C ARG A 156 -9.01 -3.76 -20.69
N ASN A 157 -7.74 -3.47 -20.39
CA ASN A 157 -7.12 -2.22 -20.81
C ASN A 157 -6.94 -2.16 -22.33
N GLN A 158 -6.50 -3.26 -22.97
CA GLN A 158 -6.39 -3.33 -24.43
C GLN A 158 -7.73 -3.11 -25.13
N VAL A 159 -8.83 -3.67 -24.60
CA VAL A 159 -10.19 -3.47 -25.16
C VAL A 159 -10.64 -2.01 -25.03
N ARG A 160 -10.28 -1.34 -23.93
CA ARG A 160 -10.65 0.07 -23.68
C ARG A 160 -9.88 1.04 -24.57
N ASP A 161 -8.63 0.75 -24.89
CA ASP A 161 -7.79 1.60 -25.73
C ASP A 161 -8.15 1.48 -27.24
N HIS A 162 -9.05 0.56 -27.61
CA HIS A 162 -9.55 0.33 -28.96
C HIS A 162 -11.02 0.72 -29.17
N LEU A 163 -11.68 1.30 -28.17
CA LEU A 163 -13.04 1.86 -28.21
C LEU A 163 -13.03 3.39 -28.05
#